data_0dbfc07f3e8c53727c3fba29c976d9a4
#
_entry.id   0dbfc07f3e8c53727c3fba29c976d9a4
#
_cell.length_a   1.000
_cell.length_b   1.000
_cell.length_c   1.000
_cell.angle_alpha   90.00
_cell.angle_beta   90.00
_cell.angle_gamma   90.00
#
_symmetry.space_group_name_H-M   'P 1'
#
loop_
_entity.id
_entity.type
_entity.pdbx_description
1 polymer ?
#
loop_
_entity_poly.entity_id
_entity_poly.type
_entity_poly.pdbx_seq_one_letter_code
_entity_poly.pdbx_strand_id
1 'polypeptide(L)'
;MQKSGRGKRITVFFMAVFAMLAVTLCSEIPVNAAASVKNISVKAEVKASSTNAIKISWNRTSMADGYVIYRRESFTKSFQRLKVVNKNAAFYLDRNLISSKPYQYAVRAYRKEGKKNVYSKFIAVTAATRPQATTVKAKAVSSKRVNVSWKQNLRSDGYCIYRRAAGEKWVLVNDVSKFSSSYDDQKVKADTKYVYAVRPYKKGGNVKYMASFKQSSLIHTPENVSGGSSYAEFTQAQKDVMKKILYAVETGGQVYGRQDYADFTEAYTNSSAEHAITIGAGQWYATEAQRLLKLIHTKYPATWKKYDPKNYVWNDVVNKNCSTYKLDENSGRAKIIVKLISSADGIKCQDQLMYQQIDEMQKEIRKLGITEAKSVGMFINIRHQGGYGAVTRVLKKTNRPVTLDNIYKALQTDTGNQVGAYRTRQKCVYTWLKTYMK
;
A
#
# COMPACT_ATOMS: atom_id res chain seq x y z
N MET A 1 -36.58 -0.92 -53.49
CA MET A 1 -35.89 -2.00 -54.24
C MET A 1 -35.04 -2.72 -53.24
N GLN A 2 -35.50 -3.84 -52.74
CA GLN A 2 -35.19 -5.24 -53.12
C GLN A 2 -33.67 -5.55 -52.99
N LYS A 3 -33.16 -6.58 -52.34
CA LYS A 3 -33.56 -7.93 -51.90
C LYS A 3 -32.49 -8.40 -50.90
N SER A 4 -32.76 -8.99 -49.72
CA SER A 4 -32.97 -10.43 -49.47
C SER A 4 -31.80 -11.34 -49.89
N GLY A 5 -31.21 -12.04 -48.90
CA GLY A 5 -30.29 -13.18 -49.14
C GLY A 5 -30.08 -14.01 -47.87
N ARG A 6 -30.94 -14.99 -47.64
CA ARG A 6 -30.77 -16.11 -46.68
C ARG A 6 -29.73 -17.10 -47.21
N GLY A 7 -28.82 -17.57 -46.42
CA GLY A 7 -27.90 -18.68 -46.72
C GLY A 7 -27.93 -19.76 -45.63
N LYS A 8 -28.26 -20.93 -46.07
CA LYS A 8 -28.67 -22.17 -45.40
C LYS A 8 -27.55 -22.87 -44.63
N ARG A 9 -27.96 -23.53 -43.54
CA ARG A 9 -27.24 -24.60 -42.84
C ARG A 9 -27.10 -25.83 -43.75
N ILE A 10 -25.94 -26.47 -43.74
CA ILE A 10 -25.74 -27.81 -44.29
C ILE A 10 -25.23 -28.70 -43.15
N THR A 11 -26.09 -29.65 -42.77
CA THR A 11 -25.78 -30.78 -41.91
C THR A 11 -25.35 -31.93 -42.81
N VAL A 12 -24.18 -32.51 -42.55
CA VAL A 12 -23.74 -33.72 -43.24
C VAL A 12 -23.71 -34.88 -42.25
N PHE A 13 -24.59 -35.84 -42.46
CA PHE A 13 -24.59 -37.16 -41.83
C PHE A 13 -23.65 -38.07 -42.62
N PHE A 14 -22.77 -38.81 -41.96
CA PHE A 14 -22.15 -40.00 -42.54
C PHE A 14 -22.51 -41.24 -41.73
N MET A 15 -23.20 -42.13 -42.39
CA MET A 15 -23.50 -43.46 -41.93
C MET A 15 -22.29 -44.38 -42.18
N ALA A 16 -21.95 -45.18 -41.17
CA ALA A 16 -20.93 -46.21 -41.25
C ALA A 16 -21.52 -47.53 -41.76
N VAL A 17 -20.84 -48.18 -42.70
CA VAL A 17 -21.13 -49.54 -43.16
C VAL A 17 -20.22 -50.50 -42.38
N PHE A 18 -20.85 -51.53 -41.82
CA PHE A 18 -20.21 -52.69 -41.18
C PHE A 18 -19.62 -53.65 -42.23
N ALA A 19 -18.39 -54.07 -42.03
CA ALA A 19 -17.88 -55.32 -42.63
C ALA A 19 -17.19 -56.13 -41.52
N MET A 20 -17.82 -57.29 -41.22
CA MET A 20 -17.20 -58.29 -40.34
C MET A 20 -16.11 -59.03 -41.12
N LEU A 21 -14.91 -59.10 -40.52
CA LEU A 21 -13.98 -60.19 -40.86
C LEU A 21 -13.46 -60.74 -39.52
N ALA A 22 -13.91 -61.99 -39.23
CA ALA A 22 -13.42 -62.73 -38.08
C ALA A 22 -12.03 -63.29 -38.37
N VAL A 23 -11.01 -62.77 -37.73
CA VAL A 23 -9.71 -63.40 -37.59
C VAL A 23 -9.47 -63.71 -36.15
N THR A 24 -9.56 -64.94 -35.78
CA THR A 24 -9.14 -65.51 -34.48
C THR A 24 -7.63 -65.43 -34.39
N LEU A 25 -7.11 -64.32 -33.85
CA LEU A 25 -5.77 -64.24 -33.34
C LEU A 25 -5.87 -64.28 -31.80
N CYS A 26 -5.36 -65.41 -31.28
CA CYS A 26 -5.10 -65.52 -29.85
C CYS A 26 -4.02 -64.46 -29.47
N SER A 27 -4.43 -63.21 -29.23
CA SER A 27 -3.57 -62.23 -28.68
C SER A 27 -3.55 -62.43 -27.18
N GLU A 28 -2.38 -62.76 -26.64
CA GLU A 28 -2.09 -62.63 -25.22
C GLU A 28 -2.62 -61.29 -24.72
N ILE A 29 -3.60 -61.38 -23.84
CA ILE A 29 -4.08 -60.20 -23.10
C ILE A 29 -2.88 -59.63 -22.37
N PRO A 30 -2.40 -58.41 -22.66
CA PRO A 30 -1.32 -57.84 -21.88
C PRO A 30 -1.83 -57.81 -20.45
N VAL A 31 -1.16 -58.52 -19.58
CA VAL A 31 -1.35 -58.48 -18.14
C VAL A 31 -1.26 -56.98 -17.77
N ASN A 32 -2.42 -56.40 -17.57
CA ASN A 32 -2.54 -55.01 -17.19
C ASN A 32 -1.65 -54.83 -16.00
N ALA A 33 -0.53 -54.13 -16.17
CA ALA A 33 0.45 -53.88 -15.07
C ALA A 33 -0.37 -53.30 -13.90
N ALA A 34 -0.49 -54.13 -12.85
CA ALA A 34 -1.35 -53.82 -11.69
C ALA A 34 -1.08 -52.41 -11.26
N ALA A 35 -2.11 -51.58 -11.37
CA ALA A 35 -1.96 -50.15 -11.11
C ALA A 35 -1.40 -49.95 -9.73
N SER A 36 -0.14 -49.53 -9.63
CA SER A 36 0.58 -49.35 -8.35
C SER A 36 0.24 -48.02 -7.75
N VAL A 37 0.08 -47.98 -6.44
CA VAL A 37 -0.09 -46.72 -5.67
C VAL A 37 1.05 -45.73 -5.91
N LYS A 38 2.24 -46.18 -6.29
CA LYS A 38 3.40 -45.35 -6.67
C LYS A 38 3.11 -44.35 -7.78
N ASN A 39 2.25 -44.72 -8.70
CA ASN A 39 1.90 -43.92 -9.89
C ASN A 39 0.77 -42.93 -9.65
N ILE A 40 0.13 -42.98 -8.47
CA ILE A 40 -0.98 -42.12 -8.13
C ILE A 40 -0.45 -40.77 -7.59
N SER A 41 -1.16 -39.71 -7.96
CA SER A 41 -0.97 -38.37 -7.42
C SER A 41 -2.14 -38.03 -6.51
N VAL A 42 -1.88 -37.90 -5.20
CA VAL A 42 -2.86 -37.37 -4.24
C VAL A 42 -2.57 -35.89 -4.05
N LYS A 43 -3.37 -35.06 -4.70
CA LYS A 43 -3.22 -33.60 -4.58
C LYS A 43 -4.04 -33.11 -3.40
N ALA A 44 -3.37 -32.51 -2.43
CA ALA A 44 -4.03 -31.83 -1.32
C ALA A 44 -4.53 -30.44 -1.76
N GLU A 45 -5.69 -30.04 -1.26
CA GLU A 45 -6.27 -28.72 -1.45
C GLU A 45 -6.53 -28.05 -0.11
N VAL A 46 -6.35 -26.73 -0.05
CA VAL A 46 -6.68 -25.94 1.13
C VAL A 46 -8.15 -25.56 1.08
N LYS A 47 -8.97 -26.15 1.94
CA LYS A 47 -10.44 -25.89 2.01
C LYS A 47 -10.80 -24.78 2.97
N ALA A 48 -10.04 -24.58 4.04
CA ALA A 48 -10.26 -23.50 4.99
C ALA A 48 -8.96 -23.13 5.70
N SER A 49 -8.87 -21.87 6.10
CA SER A 49 -7.79 -21.35 6.93
C SER A 49 -8.38 -20.37 7.96
N SER A 50 -7.88 -20.42 9.18
CA SER A 50 -8.14 -19.46 10.25
C SER A 50 -6.84 -18.83 10.73
N THR A 51 -6.88 -18.10 11.84
CA THR A 51 -5.69 -17.52 12.46
C THR A 51 -4.74 -18.57 13.07
N ASN A 52 -5.25 -19.75 13.38
CA ASN A 52 -4.51 -20.81 14.09
C ASN A 52 -4.77 -22.23 13.58
N ALA A 53 -5.50 -22.38 12.47
CA ALA A 53 -5.78 -23.69 11.89
C ALA A 53 -5.88 -23.64 10.37
N ILE A 54 -5.50 -24.74 9.71
CA ILE A 54 -5.63 -24.95 8.26
C ILE A 54 -6.30 -26.30 8.04
N LYS A 55 -7.39 -26.32 7.27
CA LYS A 55 -8.06 -27.55 6.80
C LYS A 55 -7.60 -27.84 5.38
N ILE A 56 -6.96 -28.98 5.19
CA ILE A 56 -6.61 -29.55 3.89
C ILE A 56 -7.56 -30.72 3.59
N SER A 57 -7.85 -30.95 2.32
CA SER A 57 -8.63 -32.09 1.86
C SER A 57 -7.98 -32.71 0.62
N TRP A 58 -8.40 -33.92 0.29
CA TRP A 58 -7.92 -34.64 -0.89
C TRP A 58 -9.00 -35.61 -1.39
N ASN A 59 -8.89 -36.00 -2.65
CA ASN A 59 -9.73 -37.05 -3.20
C ASN A 59 -9.20 -38.41 -2.74
N ARG A 60 -10.10 -39.25 -2.24
CA ARG A 60 -9.80 -40.63 -1.88
C ARG A 60 -9.51 -41.45 -3.14
N THR A 61 -8.72 -42.49 -2.96
CA THR A 61 -8.47 -43.51 -3.96
C THR A 61 -8.73 -44.91 -3.38
N SER A 62 -9.36 -45.78 -4.18
CA SER A 62 -9.62 -47.19 -3.80
C SER A 62 -8.34 -48.00 -3.62
N MET A 63 -7.22 -47.53 -4.16
CA MET A 63 -5.92 -48.20 -4.05
C MET A 63 -5.17 -47.94 -2.74
N ALA A 64 -5.71 -47.12 -1.85
CA ALA A 64 -5.07 -46.77 -0.59
C ALA A 64 -5.62 -47.56 0.58
N ASP A 65 -4.74 -48.01 1.46
CA ASP A 65 -5.07 -48.49 2.81
C ASP A 65 -5.17 -47.34 3.83
N GLY A 66 -4.62 -46.19 3.46
CA GLY A 66 -4.69 -44.97 4.25
C GLY A 66 -3.86 -43.84 3.65
N TYR A 67 -3.75 -42.75 4.40
CA TYR A 67 -3.02 -41.56 3.98
C TYR A 67 -2.07 -41.09 5.08
N VAL A 68 -0.93 -40.54 4.66
CA VAL A 68 0.03 -39.89 5.54
C VAL A 68 0.07 -38.40 5.20
N ILE A 69 -0.15 -37.58 6.19
CA ILE A 69 -0.13 -36.13 6.10
C ILE A 69 1.25 -35.64 6.57
N TYR A 70 1.86 -34.80 5.77
CA TYR A 70 3.14 -34.14 6.04
C TYR A 70 2.97 -32.63 6.08
N ARG A 71 3.77 -31.98 6.94
CA ARG A 71 3.88 -30.52 7.01
C ARG A 71 5.34 -30.09 7.10
N ARG A 72 5.65 -28.93 6.55
CA ARG A 72 6.82 -28.16 6.92
C ARG A 72 6.46 -26.71 7.19
N GLU A 73 7.16 -26.07 8.11
CA GLU A 73 6.87 -24.72 8.58
C GLU A 73 7.65 -23.62 7.84
N SER A 74 8.65 -24.01 7.06
CA SER A 74 9.46 -23.13 6.24
C SER A 74 9.97 -23.90 5.03
N PHE A 75 10.27 -23.18 3.95
CA PHE A 75 10.79 -23.79 2.72
C PHE A 75 12.19 -24.38 2.87
N THR A 76 12.90 -24.00 3.94
CA THR A 76 14.25 -24.51 4.27
C THR A 76 14.25 -25.75 5.17
N LYS A 77 13.10 -26.11 5.76
CA LYS A 77 12.96 -27.28 6.63
C LYS A 77 12.45 -28.50 5.88
N SER A 78 12.83 -29.69 6.33
CA SER A 78 12.28 -30.95 5.84
C SER A 78 10.83 -31.12 6.23
N PHE A 79 10.06 -31.86 5.41
CA PHE A 79 8.71 -32.26 5.74
C PHE A 79 8.68 -33.22 6.92
N GLN A 80 7.87 -32.91 7.91
CA GLN A 80 7.62 -33.77 9.07
C GLN A 80 6.29 -34.49 8.90
N ARG A 81 6.26 -35.78 9.29
CA ARG A 81 5.00 -36.53 9.33
C ARG A 81 4.15 -36.05 10.48
N LEU A 82 2.92 -35.56 10.16
CA LEU A 82 1.97 -35.09 11.17
C LEU A 82 1.05 -36.20 11.65
N LYS A 83 0.41 -36.92 10.71
CA LYS A 83 -0.63 -37.87 11.01
C LYS A 83 -0.69 -38.98 9.96
N VAL A 84 -1.07 -40.17 10.40
CA VAL A 84 -1.56 -41.25 9.55
C VAL A 84 -3.05 -41.38 9.80
N VAL A 85 -3.82 -41.49 8.72
CA VAL A 85 -5.28 -41.63 8.76
C VAL A 85 -5.71 -42.81 7.89
N ASN A 86 -6.90 -43.36 8.16
CA ASN A 86 -7.45 -44.48 7.45
C ASN A 86 -7.88 -44.14 6.01
N LYS A 87 -8.21 -45.12 5.19
CA LYS A 87 -8.62 -44.98 3.79
C LYS A 87 -9.89 -44.14 3.59
N ASN A 88 -10.73 -44.01 4.62
CA ASN A 88 -11.98 -43.25 4.53
C ASN A 88 -11.79 -41.75 4.80
N ALA A 89 -10.63 -41.34 5.29
CA ALA A 89 -10.33 -39.93 5.54
C ALA A 89 -10.19 -39.17 4.21
N ALA A 90 -10.84 -38.00 4.14
CA ALA A 90 -10.79 -37.10 2.99
C ALA A 90 -10.29 -35.68 3.37
N PHE A 91 -10.05 -35.42 4.65
CA PHE A 91 -9.50 -34.16 5.13
C PHE A 91 -8.70 -34.33 6.42
N TYR A 92 -7.90 -33.32 6.72
CA TYR A 92 -7.20 -33.14 7.98
C TYR A 92 -7.28 -31.67 8.41
N LEU A 93 -7.55 -31.44 9.69
CA LEU A 93 -7.57 -30.11 10.29
C LEU A 93 -6.34 -29.97 11.20
N ASP A 94 -5.37 -29.21 10.72
CA ASP A 94 -4.16 -28.86 11.46
C ASP A 94 -4.45 -27.67 12.36
N ARG A 95 -4.21 -27.80 13.65
CA ARG A 95 -4.54 -26.81 14.70
C ARG A 95 -3.29 -26.30 15.39
N ASN A 96 -3.45 -25.28 16.24
CA ASN A 96 -2.40 -24.67 17.06
C ASN A 96 -1.26 -24.09 16.21
N LEU A 97 -1.61 -23.58 15.04
CA LEU A 97 -0.70 -22.93 14.14
C LEU A 97 -0.46 -21.46 14.50
N ILE A 98 0.70 -20.95 14.14
CA ILE A 98 1.05 -19.54 14.33
C ILE A 98 0.30 -18.70 13.29
N SER A 99 -0.35 -17.61 13.74
CA SER A 99 -1.03 -16.65 12.87
C SER A 99 -0.08 -15.95 11.90
N SER A 100 -0.54 -15.64 10.69
CA SER A 100 0.24 -14.95 9.64
C SER A 100 1.50 -15.72 9.24
N LYS A 101 1.43 -17.04 9.20
CA LYS A 101 2.59 -17.89 8.86
C LYS A 101 2.25 -18.80 7.68
N PRO A 102 3.14 -18.92 6.66
CA PRO A 102 2.99 -19.91 5.60
C PRO A 102 3.39 -21.31 6.08
N TYR A 103 2.73 -22.32 5.53
CA TYR A 103 2.99 -23.73 5.74
C TYR A 103 2.89 -24.47 4.42
N GLN A 104 3.64 -25.55 4.27
CA GLN A 104 3.44 -26.48 3.17
C GLN A 104 2.95 -27.82 3.70
N TYR A 105 2.02 -28.41 2.95
CA TYR A 105 1.43 -29.71 3.23
C TYR A 105 1.61 -30.63 2.04
N ALA A 106 1.76 -31.91 2.32
CA ALA A 106 1.63 -32.97 1.35
C ALA A 106 0.81 -34.11 1.94
N VAL A 107 0.01 -34.76 1.10
CA VAL A 107 -0.72 -35.97 1.46
C VAL A 107 -0.26 -37.07 0.52
N ARG A 108 0.11 -38.22 1.07
CA ARG A 108 0.47 -39.40 0.32
C ARG A 108 -0.49 -40.53 0.68
N ALA A 109 -1.08 -41.17 -0.30
CA ALA A 109 -1.71 -42.47 -0.12
C ALA A 109 -0.63 -43.52 0.15
N TYR A 110 -0.93 -44.49 0.97
CA TYR A 110 -0.07 -45.68 1.12
C TYR A 110 -0.90 -46.96 0.95
N ARG A 111 -0.23 -47.99 0.50
CA ARG A 111 -0.70 -49.38 0.45
C ARG A 111 0.32 -50.30 1.12
N LYS A 112 -0.15 -51.24 1.90
CA LYS A 112 0.71 -52.29 2.50
C LYS A 112 1.05 -53.35 1.48
N GLU A 113 2.31 -53.55 1.23
CA GLU A 113 2.84 -54.67 0.42
C GLU A 113 3.75 -55.50 1.32
N GLY A 114 3.19 -56.62 1.85
CA GLY A 114 3.84 -57.37 2.91
C GLY A 114 4.14 -56.56 4.17
N LYS A 115 5.39 -56.50 4.59
CA LYS A 115 5.83 -55.72 5.77
C LYS A 115 6.15 -54.26 5.45
N LYS A 116 6.05 -53.81 4.19
CA LYS A 116 6.42 -52.46 3.77
C LYS A 116 5.22 -51.67 3.31
N ASN A 117 5.25 -50.35 3.50
CA ASN A 117 4.30 -49.42 2.90
C ASN A 117 4.89 -48.84 1.61
N VAL A 118 4.09 -48.88 0.56
CA VAL A 118 4.38 -48.26 -0.70
C VAL A 118 3.54 -46.98 -0.78
N TYR A 119 4.15 -45.88 -1.22
CA TYR A 119 3.55 -44.55 -1.15
C TYR A 119 3.31 -43.92 -2.53
N SER A 120 2.24 -43.18 -2.67
CA SER A 120 1.95 -42.35 -3.84
C SER A 120 3.00 -41.25 -4.05
N LYS A 121 2.93 -40.53 -5.19
CA LYS A 121 3.79 -39.36 -5.46
C LYS A 121 3.68 -38.32 -4.34
N PHE A 122 4.76 -37.59 -4.11
CA PHE A 122 4.82 -36.50 -3.13
C PHE A 122 4.53 -35.18 -3.82
N ILE A 123 3.34 -34.59 -3.58
CA ILE A 123 2.90 -33.33 -4.16
C ILE A 123 2.58 -32.38 -3.01
N ALA A 124 3.30 -31.26 -2.94
CA ALA A 124 3.11 -30.27 -1.90
C ALA A 124 2.16 -29.15 -2.33
N VAL A 125 1.35 -28.68 -1.38
CA VAL A 125 0.51 -27.48 -1.52
C VAL A 125 0.94 -26.46 -0.47
N THR A 126 0.96 -25.18 -0.84
CA THR A 126 1.28 -24.10 0.08
C THR A 126 -0.01 -23.42 0.58
N ALA A 127 -0.08 -23.22 1.89
CA ALA A 127 -1.15 -22.50 2.57
C ALA A 127 -0.57 -21.47 3.53
N ALA A 128 -1.39 -20.57 4.04
CA ALA A 128 -1.03 -19.71 5.17
C ALA A 128 -2.17 -19.60 6.16
N THR A 129 -1.84 -19.44 7.43
CA THR A 129 -2.80 -18.99 8.43
C THR A 129 -3.15 -17.53 8.19
N ARG A 130 -4.41 -17.18 8.45
CA ARG A 130 -4.89 -15.80 8.30
C ARG A 130 -4.26 -14.90 9.35
N PRO A 131 -3.93 -13.64 9.01
CA PRO A 131 -3.61 -12.61 10.01
C PRO A 131 -4.80 -12.35 10.94
N GLN A 132 -4.51 -11.81 12.13
CA GLN A 132 -5.53 -11.21 12.98
C GLN A 132 -6.13 -9.98 12.29
N ALA A 133 -7.44 -9.77 12.49
CA ALA A 133 -8.11 -8.57 12.01
C ALA A 133 -7.54 -7.32 12.70
N THR A 134 -7.42 -6.22 11.95
CA THR A 134 -6.95 -4.95 12.50
C THR A 134 -8.10 -4.01 12.81
N THR A 135 -7.89 -3.08 13.74
CA THR A 135 -8.83 -1.98 14.02
C THR A 135 -8.69 -0.95 12.90
N VAL A 136 -9.82 -0.50 12.36
CA VAL A 136 -9.89 0.45 11.26
C VAL A 136 -10.55 1.74 11.75
N LYS A 137 -9.91 2.87 11.50
CA LYS A 137 -10.47 4.21 11.68
C LYS A 137 -10.62 4.85 10.31
N ALA A 138 -11.76 5.48 10.07
CA ALA A 138 -11.99 6.28 8.87
C ALA A 138 -12.43 7.69 9.29
N LYS A 139 -11.94 8.70 8.56
CA LYS A 139 -12.27 10.11 8.81
C LYS A 139 -12.48 10.80 7.46
N ALA A 140 -13.64 11.39 7.25
CA ALA A 140 -13.87 12.27 6.12
C ALA A 140 -12.97 13.51 6.27
N VAL A 141 -12.14 13.75 5.27
CA VAL A 141 -11.22 14.89 5.21
C VAL A 141 -11.82 15.99 4.34
N SER A 142 -12.57 15.61 3.32
CA SER A 142 -13.34 16.52 2.46
C SER A 142 -14.49 15.75 1.81
N SER A 143 -15.30 16.46 1.02
CA SER A 143 -16.35 15.86 0.20
C SER A 143 -15.84 14.81 -0.81
N LYS A 144 -14.54 14.85 -1.13
CA LYS A 144 -13.88 13.96 -2.11
C LYS A 144 -12.71 13.17 -1.54
N ARG A 145 -12.47 13.20 -0.21
CA ARG A 145 -11.35 12.48 0.42
C ARG A 145 -11.70 11.94 1.78
N VAL A 146 -11.40 10.66 1.99
CA VAL A 146 -11.50 9.98 3.28
C VAL A 146 -10.14 9.40 3.63
N ASN A 147 -9.62 9.75 4.81
CA ASN A 147 -8.44 9.09 5.36
C ASN A 147 -8.85 7.83 6.12
N VAL A 148 -8.23 6.71 5.78
CA VAL A 148 -8.42 5.40 6.42
C VAL A 148 -7.12 5.02 7.09
N SER A 149 -7.14 4.69 8.38
CA SER A 149 -5.95 4.30 9.13
C SER A 149 -6.18 3.03 9.95
N TRP A 150 -5.10 2.30 10.22
CA TRP A 150 -5.15 1.02 10.94
C TRP A 150 -3.85 0.72 11.70
N LYS A 151 -3.93 -0.20 12.67
CA LYS A 151 -2.74 -0.72 13.34
C LYS A 151 -2.00 -1.69 12.42
N GLN A 152 -0.72 -1.47 12.22
CA GLN A 152 0.13 -2.36 11.41
C GLN A 152 0.22 -3.77 11.99
N ASN A 153 0.31 -4.76 11.11
CA ASN A 153 0.66 -6.14 11.42
C ASN A 153 1.84 -6.54 10.53
N LEU A 154 3.05 -6.41 11.04
CA LEU A 154 4.30 -6.67 10.31
C LEU A 154 4.48 -8.12 9.87
N ARG A 155 3.69 -9.07 10.42
CA ARG A 155 3.67 -10.46 9.98
C ARG A 155 2.80 -10.69 8.74
N SER A 156 1.91 -9.75 8.38
CA SER A 156 1.17 -9.78 7.12
C SER A 156 2.08 -9.43 5.94
N ASP A 157 1.64 -9.72 4.72
CA ASP A 157 2.36 -9.36 3.50
C ASP A 157 1.80 -8.07 2.87
N GLY A 158 0.63 -7.62 3.32
CA GLY A 158 -0.02 -6.39 2.88
C GLY A 158 -1.46 -6.30 3.38
N TYR A 159 -2.19 -5.30 2.87
CA TYR A 159 -3.56 -4.99 3.27
C TYR A 159 -4.43 -4.72 2.05
N CYS A 160 -5.57 -5.39 1.98
CA CYS A 160 -6.65 -5.05 1.06
C CYS A 160 -7.61 -4.09 1.74
N ILE A 161 -7.83 -2.93 1.14
CA ILE A 161 -8.70 -1.87 1.65
C ILE A 161 -10.01 -1.93 0.88
N TYR A 162 -11.11 -2.03 1.62
CA TYR A 162 -12.46 -2.10 1.07
C TYR A 162 -13.27 -0.90 1.52
N ARG A 163 -14.12 -0.42 0.64
CA ARG A 163 -15.12 0.61 0.90
C ARG A 163 -16.51 0.09 0.57
N ARG A 164 -17.49 0.53 1.33
CA ARG A 164 -18.91 0.33 1.04
C ARG A 164 -19.67 1.62 1.32
N ALA A 165 -20.39 2.13 0.33
CA ALA A 165 -21.38 3.17 0.54
C ALA A 165 -22.65 2.56 1.17
N ALA A 166 -23.46 3.37 1.83
CA ALA A 166 -24.71 2.91 2.42
C ALA A 166 -25.62 2.27 1.34
N GLY A 167 -26.10 1.06 1.61
CA GLY A 167 -26.92 0.28 0.66
C GLY A 167 -26.17 -0.44 -0.46
N GLU A 168 -24.85 -0.23 -0.62
CA GLU A 168 -24.05 -0.83 -1.68
C GLU A 168 -23.25 -2.06 -1.23
N LYS A 169 -22.64 -2.76 -2.18
CA LYS A 169 -21.71 -3.87 -1.91
C LYS A 169 -20.31 -3.37 -1.58
N TRP A 170 -19.52 -4.22 -0.92
CA TRP A 170 -18.10 -3.95 -0.67
C TRP A 170 -17.29 -3.93 -1.97
N VAL A 171 -16.50 -2.89 -2.14
CA VAL A 171 -15.58 -2.71 -3.28
C VAL A 171 -14.15 -2.66 -2.76
N LEU A 172 -13.24 -3.40 -3.40
CA LEU A 172 -11.80 -3.26 -3.17
C LEU A 172 -11.35 -1.94 -3.77
N VAL A 173 -10.83 -1.04 -2.93
CA VAL A 173 -10.36 0.29 -3.37
C VAL A 173 -8.85 0.36 -3.53
N ASN A 174 -8.10 -0.42 -2.75
CA ASN A 174 -6.65 -0.53 -2.91
C ASN A 174 -6.07 -1.78 -2.25
N ASP A 175 -4.84 -2.13 -2.66
CA ASP A 175 -3.99 -3.17 -2.08
C ASP A 175 -2.63 -2.53 -1.80
N VAL A 176 -2.24 -2.47 -0.52
CA VAL A 176 -1.05 -1.75 -0.08
C VAL A 176 -0.08 -2.65 0.66
N SER A 177 1.16 -2.23 0.75
CA SER A 177 2.25 -2.98 1.39
C SER A 177 2.03 -3.17 2.89
N LYS A 178 2.75 -4.12 3.49
CA LYS A 178 2.74 -4.38 4.94
C LYS A 178 3.22 -3.19 5.78
N PHE A 179 3.95 -2.26 5.19
CA PHE A 179 4.46 -1.06 5.87
C PHE A 179 3.46 0.09 5.92
N SER A 180 2.35 -0.01 5.17
CA SER A 180 1.29 1.00 5.19
C SER A 180 0.47 0.91 6.47
N SER A 181 0.13 2.06 7.05
CA SER A 181 -0.78 2.21 8.19
C SER A 181 -1.94 3.15 7.90
N SER A 182 -1.95 3.78 6.72
CA SER A 182 -3.01 4.67 6.25
C SER A 182 -3.17 4.63 4.73
N TYR A 183 -4.32 5.12 4.27
CA TYR A 183 -4.67 5.28 2.87
C TYR A 183 -5.65 6.44 2.71
N ASP A 184 -5.44 7.30 1.74
CA ASP A 184 -6.37 8.37 1.36
C ASP A 184 -7.21 7.94 0.17
N ASP A 185 -8.48 7.68 0.40
CA ASP A 185 -9.45 7.39 -0.65
C ASP A 185 -9.96 8.70 -1.25
N GLN A 186 -9.54 8.97 -2.47
CA GLN A 186 -9.92 10.16 -3.24
C GLN A 186 -11.05 9.89 -4.24
N LYS A 187 -11.61 8.66 -4.25
CA LYS A 187 -12.70 8.26 -5.14
C LYS A 187 -14.05 8.16 -4.43
N VAL A 188 -14.25 8.97 -3.40
CA VAL A 188 -15.51 9.08 -2.68
C VAL A 188 -16.39 10.18 -3.27
N LYS A 189 -17.71 10.04 -3.12
CA LYS A 189 -18.68 11.06 -3.46
C LYS A 189 -18.94 11.96 -2.26
N ALA A 190 -19.35 13.19 -2.54
CA ALA A 190 -19.87 14.11 -1.53
C ALA A 190 -21.19 13.59 -0.94
N ASP A 191 -21.56 14.08 0.22
CA ASP A 191 -22.82 13.77 0.92
C ASP A 191 -23.15 12.27 0.95
N THR A 192 -22.14 11.46 1.20
CA THR A 192 -22.30 10.01 1.11
C THR A 192 -21.77 9.33 2.38
N LYS A 193 -22.57 8.40 2.90
CA LYS A 193 -22.20 7.60 4.07
C LYS A 193 -21.36 6.40 3.63
N TYR A 194 -20.18 6.24 4.24
CA TYR A 194 -19.25 5.14 3.95
C TYR A 194 -18.84 4.38 5.21
N VAL A 195 -18.54 3.12 5.02
CA VAL A 195 -17.76 2.30 5.96
C VAL A 195 -16.57 1.70 5.23
N TYR A 196 -15.49 1.52 5.96
CA TYR A 196 -14.24 0.94 5.44
C TYR A 196 -13.89 -0.32 6.20
N ALA A 197 -13.23 -1.24 5.49
CA ALA A 197 -12.60 -2.39 6.11
C ALA A 197 -11.19 -2.54 5.56
N VAL A 198 -10.24 -2.81 6.45
CA VAL A 198 -8.86 -3.13 6.07
C VAL A 198 -8.58 -4.56 6.48
N ARG A 199 -8.22 -5.38 5.51
CA ARG A 199 -7.96 -6.80 5.71
C ARG A 199 -6.49 -7.11 5.47
N PRO A 200 -5.69 -7.26 6.53
CA PRO A 200 -4.35 -7.81 6.38
C PRO A 200 -4.42 -9.21 5.75
N TYR A 201 -3.45 -9.53 4.90
CA TYR A 201 -3.35 -10.86 4.29
C TYR A 201 -1.96 -11.47 4.44
N LYS A 202 -1.91 -12.79 4.38
CA LYS A 202 -0.69 -13.61 4.25
C LYS A 202 -0.78 -14.44 2.98
N LYS A 203 0.28 -14.47 2.19
CA LYS A 203 0.37 -15.30 0.99
C LYS A 203 0.75 -16.73 1.35
N GLY A 204 0.04 -17.68 0.75
CA GLY A 204 0.42 -19.08 0.69
C GLY A 204 0.48 -19.49 -0.78
N GLY A 205 1.67 -19.47 -1.39
CA GLY A 205 1.80 -19.49 -2.84
C GLY A 205 1.16 -18.25 -3.46
N ASN A 206 0.33 -18.44 -4.48
CA ASN A 206 -0.38 -17.33 -5.16
C ASN A 206 -1.70 -16.92 -4.47
N VAL A 207 -2.08 -17.59 -3.38
CA VAL A 207 -3.36 -17.33 -2.69
C VAL A 207 -3.15 -16.35 -1.53
N LYS A 208 -4.00 -15.33 -1.44
CA LYS A 208 -4.07 -14.41 -0.30
C LYS A 208 -5.04 -14.94 0.75
N TYR A 209 -4.52 -15.25 1.93
CA TYR A 209 -5.32 -15.65 3.10
C TYR A 209 -5.61 -14.41 3.94
N MET A 210 -6.77 -13.81 3.72
CA MET A 210 -7.15 -12.54 4.34
C MET A 210 -7.77 -12.73 5.72
N ALA A 211 -7.50 -11.78 6.63
CA ALA A 211 -8.17 -11.68 7.93
C ALA A 211 -9.70 -11.59 7.77
N SER A 212 -10.44 -11.88 8.84
CA SER A 212 -11.88 -11.63 8.90
C SER A 212 -12.19 -10.15 8.68
N PHE A 213 -13.40 -9.84 8.24
CA PHE A 213 -13.87 -8.47 8.11
C PHE A 213 -14.02 -7.82 9.48
N LYS A 214 -13.42 -6.64 9.65
CA LYS A 214 -13.69 -5.70 10.73
C LYS A 214 -13.82 -4.33 10.11
N GLN A 215 -14.97 -3.69 10.30
CA GLN A 215 -15.27 -2.41 9.65
C GLN A 215 -15.02 -1.24 10.60
N SER A 216 -14.82 -0.04 10.03
CA SER A 216 -14.81 1.23 10.75
C SER A 216 -16.20 1.60 11.25
N SER A 217 -16.28 2.62 12.08
CA SER A 217 -17.52 3.36 12.27
C SER A 217 -18.02 3.93 10.94
N LEU A 218 -19.31 4.18 10.85
CA LEU A 218 -19.89 4.92 9.73
C LEU A 218 -19.32 6.34 9.71
N ILE A 219 -18.90 6.79 8.53
CA ILE A 219 -18.49 8.19 8.30
C ILE A 219 -19.38 8.78 7.22
N HIS A 220 -19.53 10.09 7.23
CA HIS A 220 -20.26 10.85 6.23
C HIS A 220 -19.31 11.85 5.59
N THR A 221 -19.16 11.81 4.27
CA THR A 221 -18.46 12.86 3.53
C THR A 221 -19.34 14.10 3.51
N PRO A 222 -18.78 15.31 3.76
CA PRO A 222 -19.57 16.51 3.69
C PRO A 222 -20.17 16.71 2.29
N GLU A 223 -21.26 17.45 2.22
CA GLU A 223 -21.85 17.86 0.96
C GLU A 223 -20.82 18.60 0.09
N ASN A 224 -20.95 18.52 -1.23
CA ASN A 224 -20.35 19.52 -2.09
C ASN A 224 -21.12 20.81 -1.82
N VAL A 225 -20.54 21.68 -1.05
CA VAL A 225 -21.08 23.03 -0.89
C VAL A 225 -20.89 23.72 -2.24
N SER A 226 -21.83 23.49 -3.16
CA SER A 226 -21.99 24.22 -4.40
C SER A 226 -22.66 25.59 -4.09
N GLY A 227 -22.11 26.31 -3.16
CA GLY A 227 -22.73 27.53 -2.67
C GLY A 227 -21.93 28.11 -1.53
N GLY A 228 -20.66 28.29 -1.74
CA GLY A 228 -19.80 28.98 -0.80
C GLY A 228 -18.61 29.48 -1.58
N SER A 229 -18.61 30.74 -1.90
CA SER A 229 -17.45 31.55 -2.21
C SER A 229 -16.34 30.73 -2.92
N SER A 230 -16.33 30.79 -4.25
CA SER A 230 -15.16 30.42 -5.06
C SER A 230 -13.98 31.26 -4.57
N TYR A 231 -13.32 30.82 -3.51
CA TYR A 231 -12.04 31.44 -3.15
C TYR A 231 -11.10 31.13 -4.29
N ALA A 232 -10.64 32.16 -4.97
CA ALA A 232 -9.65 32.00 -6.01
C ALA A 232 -8.46 31.23 -5.44
N GLU A 233 -8.21 30.03 -5.96
CA GLU A 233 -6.99 29.28 -5.63
C GLU A 233 -5.78 30.13 -6.03
N PHE A 234 -4.63 29.85 -5.45
CA PHE A 234 -3.40 30.52 -5.87
C PHE A 234 -3.19 30.36 -7.37
N THR A 235 -2.93 31.45 -8.05
CA THR A 235 -2.43 31.46 -9.42
C THR A 235 -1.07 30.75 -9.45
N GLN A 236 -0.59 30.31 -10.62
CA GLN A 236 0.73 29.72 -10.73
C GLN A 236 1.82 30.67 -10.22
N ALA A 237 1.70 31.98 -10.53
CA ALA A 237 2.64 33.00 -10.03
C ALA A 237 2.65 33.08 -8.49
N GLN A 238 1.50 32.98 -7.84
CA GLN A 238 1.43 32.96 -6.38
C GLN A 238 2.00 31.65 -5.78
N LYS A 239 1.79 30.51 -6.45
CA LYS A 239 2.42 29.24 -6.07
C LYS A 239 3.95 29.30 -6.20
N ASP A 240 4.46 29.95 -7.24
CA ASP A 240 5.89 30.14 -7.45
C ASP A 240 6.51 31.01 -6.35
N VAL A 241 5.82 32.07 -5.95
CA VAL A 241 6.20 32.90 -4.81
C VAL A 241 6.23 32.06 -3.54
N MET A 242 5.19 31.28 -3.31
CA MET A 242 5.07 30.47 -2.08
C MET A 242 6.14 29.37 -2.04
N LYS A 243 6.43 28.70 -3.16
CA LYS A 243 7.51 27.73 -3.29
C LYS A 243 8.87 28.36 -2.94
N LYS A 244 9.17 29.54 -3.53
CA LYS A 244 10.42 30.27 -3.24
C LYS A 244 10.55 30.66 -1.77
N ILE A 245 9.45 31.04 -1.14
CA ILE A 245 9.40 31.33 0.30
C ILE A 245 9.71 30.08 1.12
N LEU A 246 8.99 28.98 0.88
CA LEU A 246 9.15 27.75 1.68
C LEU A 246 10.56 27.17 1.53
N TYR A 247 11.09 27.09 0.30
CA TYR A 247 12.45 26.61 0.09
C TYR A 247 13.50 27.48 0.81
N ALA A 248 13.35 28.81 0.74
CA ALA A 248 14.29 29.72 1.37
C ALA A 248 14.30 29.60 2.91
N VAL A 249 13.15 29.35 3.54
CA VAL A 249 13.08 29.21 5.00
C VAL A 249 13.47 27.83 5.49
N GLU A 250 13.35 26.80 4.64
CA GLU A 250 13.76 25.42 5.00
C GLU A 250 15.28 25.22 4.86
N THR A 251 15.92 25.87 3.90
CA THR A 251 17.37 25.79 3.73
C THR A 251 18.17 26.75 4.61
N GLY A 252 17.59 27.24 5.72
CA GLY A 252 18.23 28.13 6.68
C GLY A 252 18.56 29.53 6.12
N GLY A 253 18.04 29.88 4.95
CA GLY A 253 18.32 31.13 4.28
C GLY A 253 17.39 32.26 4.71
N GLN A 254 17.95 33.46 4.83
CA GLN A 254 17.22 34.71 4.92
C GLN A 254 17.14 35.41 3.55
N VAL A 255 17.40 34.69 2.47
CA VAL A 255 17.47 35.19 1.10
C VAL A 255 16.30 34.60 0.31
N TYR A 256 15.40 35.48 -0.16
CA TYR A 256 14.27 35.07 -0.98
C TYR A 256 14.68 34.29 -2.22
N GLY A 257 14.04 33.14 -2.43
CA GLY A 257 14.31 32.28 -3.58
C GLY A 257 15.55 31.39 -3.45
N ARG A 258 16.27 31.43 -2.32
CA ARG A 258 17.34 30.46 -2.05
C ARG A 258 16.71 29.07 -1.96
N GLN A 259 17.38 28.09 -2.54
CA GLN A 259 16.94 26.70 -2.55
C GLN A 259 18.15 25.77 -2.63
N ASP A 260 18.10 24.69 -1.86
CA ASP A 260 19.12 23.65 -1.89
C ASP A 260 18.48 22.31 -2.24
N TYR A 261 18.49 22.00 -3.52
CA TYR A 261 17.93 20.74 -4.02
C TYR A 261 18.77 19.50 -3.68
N ALA A 262 20.03 19.72 -3.28
CA ALA A 262 20.94 18.64 -2.94
C ALA A 262 20.97 18.32 -1.45
N ASP A 263 20.23 19.07 -0.65
CA ASP A 263 20.26 18.94 0.81
C ASP A 263 19.94 17.53 1.26
N PHE A 264 20.74 17.02 2.17
CA PHE A 264 20.59 15.74 2.81
C PHE A 264 21.01 15.86 4.28
N THR A 265 20.07 15.56 5.16
CA THR A 265 20.29 15.58 6.61
C THR A 265 19.99 14.19 7.18
N GLU A 266 20.94 13.63 7.90
CA GLU A 266 20.76 12.35 8.57
C GLU A 266 19.89 12.47 9.83
N ALA A 267 19.41 11.31 10.30
CA ALA A 267 18.56 11.26 11.48
C ALA A 267 19.28 11.85 12.72
N TYR A 268 18.51 12.55 13.56
CA TYR A 268 18.94 13.18 14.82
C TYR A 268 19.84 14.42 14.71
N THR A 269 20.20 14.87 13.51
CA THR A 269 21.05 16.06 13.33
C THR A 269 20.35 17.32 13.81
N ASN A 270 19.10 17.55 13.38
CA ASN A 270 18.36 18.76 13.74
C ASN A 270 17.64 18.64 15.10
N SER A 271 17.26 17.42 15.49
CA SER A 271 16.50 17.18 16.73
C SER A 271 16.55 15.70 17.12
N SER A 272 16.62 15.42 18.41
CA SER A 272 16.50 14.06 18.95
C SER A 272 15.16 13.37 18.63
N ALA A 273 14.15 14.14 18.18
CA ALA A 273 12.85 13.62 17.74
C ALA A 273 12.83 13.21 16.26
N GLU A 274 13.84 13.56 15.47
CA GLU A 274 13.92 13.22 14.05
C GLU A 274 14.64 11.88 13.86
N HIS A 275 13.85 10.83 13.73
CA HIS A 275 14.34 9.45 13.66
C HIS A 275 14.65 8.94 12.24
N ALA A 276 14.58 9.79 11.23
CA ALA A 276 14.76 9.44 9.83
C ALA A 276 15.46 10.55 9.05
N ILE A 277 15.91 10.24 7.84
CA ILE A 277 16.52 11.22 6.94
C ILE A 277 15.53 12.32 6.52
N THR A 278 16.10 13.51 6.28
CA THR A 278 15.44 14.65 5.63
C THR A 278 16.19 14.97 4.34
N ILE A 279 15.48 15.27 3.24
CA ILE A 279 16.10 15.47 1.92
C ILE A 279 15.47 16.62 1.14
N GLY A 280 16.29 17.28 0.33
CA GLY A 280 15.92 18.26 -0.68
C GLY A 280 15.45 19.60 -0.15
N ALA A 281 15.21 20.54 -1.07
CA ALA A 281 14.91 21.94 -0.80
C ALA A 281 13.66 22.19 0.07
N GLY A 282 12.73 21.24 0.10
CA GLY A 282 11.53 21.30 0.94
C GLY A 282 11.66 20.60 2.27
N GLN A 283 12.86 20.15 2.65
CA GLN A 283 13.13 19.42 3.90
C GLN A 283 12.14 18.28 4.13
N TRP A 284 11.99 17.41 3.11
CA TRP A 284 11.08 16.28 3.19
C TRP A 284 11.62 15.23 4.15
N TYR A 285 10.95 15.09 5.29
CA TYR A 285 11.29 14.19 6.37
C TYR A 285 10.58 12.84 6.22
N ALA A 286 11.26 11.73 6.51
CA ALA A 286 10.69 10.40 6.71
C ALA A 286 9.83 9.90 5.53
N THR A 287 8.51 9.82 5.71
CA THR A 287 7.57 9.33 4.68
C THR A 287 7.42 10.30 3.52
N GLU A 288 7.64 11.58 3.69
CA GLU A 288 7.64 12.55 2.60
C GLU A 288 8.93 12.43 1.77
N ALA A 289 10.08 12.14 2.38
CA ALA A 289 11.29 11.75 1.65
C ALA A 289 11.05 10.51 0.78
N GLN A 290 10.37 9.50 1.33
CA GLN A 290 9.96 8.33 0.56
C GLN A 290 9.04 8.70 -0.62
N ARG A 291 8.09 9.62 -0.40
CA ARG A 291 7.16 10.10 -1.44
C ARG A 291 7.93 10.75 -2.59
N LEU A 292 8.92 11.59 -2.30
CA LEU A 292 9.78 12.22 -3.30
C LEU A 292 10.57 11.18 -4.10
N LEU A 293 11.25 10.25 -3.42
CA LEU A 293 12.04 9.21 -4.08
C LEU A 293 11.17 8.30 -4.96
N LYS A 294 9.97 7.94 -4.51
CA LYS A 294 9.00 7.20 -5.34
C LYS A 294 8.54 7.98 -6.56
N LEU A 295 8.35 9.29 -6.41
CA LEU A 295 7.97 10.16 -7.52
C LEU A 295 9.07 10.20 -8.61
N ILE A 296 10.34 10.34 -8.22
CA ILE A 296 11.48 10.30 -9.14
C ILE A 296 11.56 8.95 -9.84
N HIS A 297 11.49 7.85 -9.10
CA HIS A 297 11.55 6.50 -9.68
C HIS A 297 10.44 6.25 -10.70
N THR A 298 9.22 6.66 -10.37
CA THR A 298 8.04 6.42 -11.22
C THR A 298 8.06 7.28 -12.48
N LYS A 299 8.44 8.56 -12.36
CA LYS A 299 8.39 9.49 -13.49
C LYS A 299 9.62 9.43 -14.38
N TYR A 300 10.77 9.15 -13.81
CA TYR A 300 12.06 9.22 -14.49
C TYR A 300 12.90 7.97 -14.26
N PRO A 301 12.43 6.80 -14.71
CA PRO A 301 13.11 5.53 -14.48
C PRO A 301 14.50 5.47 -15.11
N ALA A 302 14.76 6.20 -16.21
CA ALA A 302 16.08 6.30 -16.82
C ALA A 302 17.08 7.04 -15.92
N THR A 303 16.68 8.16 -15.32
CA THR A 303 17.49 8.92 -14.35
C THR A 303 17.72 8.08 -13.10
N TRP A 304 16.70 7.34 -12.63
CA TRP A 304 16.87 6.42 -11.51
C TRP A 304 17.93 5.35 -11.83
N LYS A 305 17.80 4.66 -12.97
CA LYS A 305 18.73 3.61 -13.41
C LYS A 305 20.17 4.14 -13.58
N LYS A 306 20.33 5.40 -13.99
CA LYS A 306 21.64 6.04 -14.11
C LYS A 306 22.35 6.16 -12.76
N TYR A 307 21.66 6.55 -11.69
CA TYR A 307 22.27 6.84 -10.38
C TYR A 307 22.16 5.69 -9.39
N ASP A 308 21.14 4.82 -9.50
CA ASP A 308 20.94 3.62 -8.68
C ASP A 308 20.77 2.34 -9.55
N PRO A 309 21.76 1.99 -10.40
CA PRO A 309 21.66 0.88 -11.36
C PRO A 309 21.44 -0.48 -10.69
N LYS A 310 21.84 -0.61 -9.41
CA LYS A 310 21.70 -1.84 -8.60
C LYS A 310 20.47 -1.80 -7.70
N ASN A 311 19.63 -0.78 -7.79
CA ASN A 311 18.41 -0.59 -6.99
C ASN A 311 18.64 -0.63 -5.46
N TYR A 312 19.80 -0.20 -4.97
CA TYR A 312 20.10 -0.19 -3.54
C TYR A 312 19.15 0.74 -2.77
N VAL A 313 18.98 1.98 -3.27
CA VAL A 313 18.06 2.96 -2.66
C VAL A 313 16.62 2.54 -2.89
N TRP A 314 16.26 2.02 -4.09
CA TRP A 314 14.91 1.56 -4.36
C TRP A 314 14.47 0.43 -3.45
N ASN A 315 15.32 -0.55 -3.22
CA ASN A 315 15.03 -1.64 -2.29
C ASN A 315 14.81 -1.15 -0.85
N ASP A 316 15.56 -0.15 -0.41
CA ASP A 316 15.32 0.49 0.87
C ASP A 316 13.96 1.23 0.89
N VAL A 317 13.67 2.03 -0.12
CA VAL A 317 12.42 2.82 -0.25
C VAL A 317 11.17 1.94 -0.22
N VAL A 318 11.21 0.73 -0.80
CA VAL A 318 10.04 -0.16 -0.86
C VAL A 318 9.94 -1.15 0.29
N ASN A 319 11.06 -1.47 0.95
CA ASN A 319 11.12 -2.54 1.95
C ASN A 319 11.36 -2.05 3.38
N LYS A 320 11.93 -0.87 3.58
CA LYS A 320 12.21 -0.32 4.91
C LYS A 320 11.08 0.57 5.42
N ASN A 321 11.02 0.70 6.74
CA ASN A 321 10.14 1.68 7.37
C ASN A 321 10.79 3.08 7.28
N CYS A 322 10.28 3.90 6.39
CA CYS A 322 10.84 5.23 6.17
C CYS A 322 10.63 6.21 7.34
N SER A 323 9.73 5.92 8.28
CA SER A 323 9.59 6.73 9.51
C SER A 323 10.79 6.61 10.47
N THR A 324 11.63 5.60 10.24
CA THR A 324 12.85 5.34 11.04
C THR A 324 14.04 5.01 10.14
N TYR A 325 13.99 5.45 8.89
CA TYR A 325 15.04 5.17 7.93
C TYR A 325 16.23 6.11 8.14
N LYS A 326 17.33 5.53 8.62
CA LYS A 326 18.58 6.22 8.92
C LYS A 326 19.61 5.89 7.87
N LEU A 327 20.33 6.89 7.44
CA LEU A 327 21.53 6.76 6.61
C LEU A 327 22.55 7.77 7.10
N ASP A 328 23.79 7.33 7.23
CA ASP A 328 24.94 8.20 7.34
C ASP A 328 25.09 9.00 6.04
N GLU A 329 25.33 10.31 6.14
CA GLU A 329 25.45 11.24 4.99
C GLU A 329 26.61 10.88 4.07
N ASN A 330 27.67 10.25 4.60
CA ASN A 330 28.82 9.80 3.82
C ASN A 330 28.62 8.43 3.16
N SER A 331 27.53 7.73 3.48
CA SER A 331 27.23 6.43 2.90
C SER A 331 27.04 6.48 1.39
N GLY A 332 27.33 5.36 0.72
CA GLY A 332 27.08 5.25 -0.73
C GLY A 332 25.62 5.46 -1.13
N ARG A 333 24.66 5.07 -0.24
CA ARG A 333 23.23 5.27 -0.47
C ARG A 333 22.81 6.74 -0.34
N ALA A 334 23.35 7.46 0.66
CA ALA A 334 23.10 8.91 0.80
C ALA A 334 23.61 9.66 -0.44
N LYS A 335 24.82 9.35 -0.91
CA LYS A 335 25.38 9.93 -2.15
C LYS A 335 24.53 9.63 -3.40
N ILE A 336 23.91 8.45 -3.50
CA ILE A 336 22.96 8.13 -4.57
C ILE A 336 21.71 9.01 -4.44
N ILE A 337 21.14 9.14 -3.24
CA ILE A 337 19.96 9.99 -2.98
C ILE A 337 20.26 11.43 -3.40
N VAL A 338 21.38 12.00 -2.96
CA VAL A 338 21.80 13.36 -3.34
C VAL A 338 21.87 13.53 -4.85
N LYS A 339 22.48 12.59 -5.58
CA LYS A 339 22.53 12.63 -7.04
C LYS A 339 21.16 12.53 -7.71
N LEU A 340 20.26 11.73 -7.15
CA LEU A 340 18.89 11.60 -7.65
C LEU A 340 18.11 12.90 -7.46
N ILE A 341 18.12 13.48 -6.25
CA ILE A 341 17.32 14.68 -5.95
C ILE A 341 17.88 15.94 -6.59
N SER A 342 19.20 16.07 -6.73
CA SER A 342 19.87 17.21 -7.38
C SER A 342 19.92 17.13 -8.91
N SER A 343 19.52 15.99 -9.50
CA SER A 343 19.42 15.88 -10.96
C SER A 343 18.33 16.79 -11.53
N ALA A 344 18.41 17.15 -12.82
CA ALA A 344 17.37 17.95 -13.46
C ALA A 344 15.95 17.37 -13.29
N ASP A 345 15.81 16.04 -13.32
CA ASP A 345 14.53 15.37 -13.12
C ASP A 345 14.13 15.29 -11.64
N GLY A 346 15.10 15.15 -10.73
CA GLY A 346 14.89 15.25 -9.29
C GLY A 346 14.36 16.62 -8.88
N ILE A 347 14.94 17.68 -9.40
CA ILE A 347 14.49 19.07 -9.19
C ILE A 347 13.04 19.26 -9.66
N LYS A 348 12.68 18.77 -10.85
CA LYS A 348 11.29 18.80 -11.34
C LYS A 348 10.34 18.06 -10.40
N CYS A 349 10.77 16.92 -9.84
CA CYS A 349 9.97 16.18 -8.88
C CYS A 349 9.81 16.91 -7.55
N GLN A 350 10.86 17.56 -7.05
CA GLN A 350 10.82 18.40 -5.86
C GLN A 350 9.83 19.56 -6.05
N ASP A 351 9.94 20.30 -7.14
CA ASP A 351 9.04 21.39 -7.45
C ASP A 351 7.58 20.95 -7.59
N GLN A 352 7.36 19.83 -8.28
CA GLN A 352 6.02 19.25 -8.38
C GLN A 352 5.43 18.86 -7.01
N LEU A 353 6.23 18.22 -6.16
CA LEU A 353 5.77 17.81 -4.83
C LEU A 353 5.44 19.03 -3.97
N MET A 354 6.27 20.09 -4.03
CA MET A 354 6.02 21.35 -3.32
C MET A 354 4.73 22.03 -3.79
N TYR A 355 4.48 22.10 -5.11
CA TYR A 355 3.22 22.65 -5.62
C TYR A 355 1.99 21.85 -5.15
N GLN A 356 2.09 20.52 -5.13
CA GLN A 356 1.01 19.67 -4.61
C GLN A 356 0.75 19.95 -3.12
N GLN A 357 1.80 20.10 -2.31
CA GLN A 357 1.67 20.40 -0.89
C GLN A 357 1.10 21.82 -0.66
N ILE A 358 1.50 22.81 -1.46
CA ILE A 358 0.91 24.17 -1.42
C ILE A 358 -0.58 24.09 -1.73
N ASP A 359 -1.00 23.33 -2.76
CA ASP A 359 -2.40 23.15 -3.10
C ASP A 359 -3.21 22.45 -2.01
N GLU A 360 -2.62 21.44 -1.37
CA GLU A 360 -3.24 20.77 -0.24
C GLU A 360 -3.42 21.71 0.97
N MET A 361 -2.35 22.45 1.33
CA MET A 361 -2.36 23.35 2.47
C MET A 361 -3.28 24.57 2.24
N GLN A 362 -3.27 25.20 1.06
CA GLN A 362 -4.17 26.32 0.81
C GLN A 362 -5.65 25.90 0.92
N LYS A 363 -6.01 24.71 0.47
CA LYS A 363 -7.37 24.16 0.60
C LYS A 363 -7.77 23.96 2.07
N GLU A 364 -6.84 23.48 2.91
CA GLU A 364 -7.07 23.34 4.35
C GLU A 364 -7.31 24.70 5.01
N ILE A 365 -6.48 25.70 4.69
CA ILE A 365 -6.53 27.04 5.30
C ILE A 365 -7.74 27.83 4.86
N ARG A 366 -8.10 27.77 3.57
CA ARG A 366 -9.29 28.48 3.06
C ARG A 366 -10.59 27.96 3.67
N LYS A 367 -10.67 26.68 4.06
CA LYS A 367 -11.82 26.15 4.82
C LYS A 367 -12.01 26.78 6.21
N LEU A 368 -10.99 27.45 6.72
CA LEU A 368 -11.09 28.21 7.96
C LEU A 368 -11.65 29.63 7.76
N GLY A 369 -12.09 29.98 6.54
CA GLY A 369 -12.61 31.30 6.19
C GLY A 369 -11.53 32.33 5.89
N ILE A 370 -10.29 31.89 5.62
CA ILE A 370 -9.17 32.76 5.28
C ILE A 370 -9.07 32.84 3.76
N THR A 371 -9.26 34.04 3.19
CA THR A 371 -9.44 34.24 1.74
C THR A 371 -8.31 35.04 1.10
N GLU A 372 -7.76 36.02 1.83
CA GLU A 372 -6.69 36.88 1.34
C GLU A 372 -5.42 36.07 1.05
N ALA A 373 -4.86 36.20 -0.16
CA ALA A 373 -3.72 35.41 -0.60
C ALA A 373 -2.50 35.47 0.33
N LYS A 374 -2.16 36.67 0.83
CA LYS A 374 -1.04 36.88 1.76
C LYS A 374 -1.27 36.19 3.11
N SER A 375 -2.50 36.26 3.63
CA SER A 375 -2.92 35.57 4.87
C SER A 375 -2.89 34.06 4.72
N VAL A 376 -3.38 33.54 3.59
CA VAL A 376 -3.28 32.10 3.24
C VAL A 376 -1.81 31.68 3.17
N GLY A 377 -0.95 32.47 2.51
CA GLY A 377 0.49 32.21 2.42
C GLY A 377 1.18 32.12 3.77
N MET A 378 0.84 33.04 4.69
CA MET A 378 1.40 33.01 6.04
C MET A 378 0.96 31.75 6.81
N PHE A 379 -0.31 31.37 6.72
CA PHE A 379 -0.78 30.13 7.33
C PHE A 379 -0.24 28.87 6.67
N ILE A 380 0.08 28.87 5.36
CA ILE A 380 0.81 27.78 4.70
C ILE A 380 2.20 27.61 5.34
N ASN A 381 2.96 28.68 5.56
CA ASN A 381 4.23 28.59 6.26
C ASN A 381 4.07 28.03 7.69
N ILE A 382 3.06 28.49 8.45
CA ILE A 382 2.76 27.98 9.80
C ILE A 382 2.39 26.49 9.73
N ARG A 383 1.59 26.11 8.76
CA ARG A 383 1.18 24.71 8.55
C ARG A 383 2.34 23.80 8.19
N HIS A 384 3.22 24.26 7.32
CA HIS A 384 4.42 23.54 6.88
C HIS A 384 5.38 23.30 8.05
N GLN A 385 5.64 24.29 8.85
CA GLN A 385 6.58 24.25 9.97
C GLN A 385 6.01 23.52 11.22
N GLY A 386 4.78 23.83 11.61
CA GLY A 386 4.22 23.42 12.91
C GLY A 386 2.96 22.56 12.85
N GLY A 387 2.55 22.13 11.66
CA GLY A 387 1.37 21.32 11.47
C GLY A 387 0.05 22.06 11.69
N TYR A 388 -1.08 21.34 11.57
CA TYR A 388 -2.42 21.92 11.70
C TYR A 388 -2.73 22.45 13.11
N GLY A 389 -2.10 21.87 14.13
CA GLY A 389 -2.23 22.36 15.52
C GLY A 389 -1.68 23.78 15.71
N ALA A 390 -0.57 24.11 15.05
CA ALA A 390 -0.02 25.48 15.06
C ALA A 390 -0.95 26.46 14.33
N VAL A 391 -1.52 26.07 13.19
CA VAL A 391 -2.50 26.89 12.48
C VAL A 391 -3.68 27.28 13.38
N THR A 392 -4.30 26.30 14.03
CA THR A 392 -5.48 26.56 14.90
C THR A 392 -5.10 27.38 16.11
N ARG A 393 -3.92 27.18 16.70
CA ARG A 393 -3.41 27.95 17.84
C ARG A 393 -3.19 29.42 17.46
N VAL A 394 -2.48 29.68 16.36
CA VAL A 394 -2.20 31.05 15.90
C VAL A 394 -3.48 31.74 15.44
N LEU A 395 -4.37 31.04 14.73
CA LEU A 395 -5.65 31.58 14.29
C LEU A 395 -6.53 32.05 15.46
N LYS A 396 -6.54 31.31 16.58
CA LYS A 396 -7.26 31.72 17.81
C LYS A 396 -6.72 33.01 18.42
N LYS A 397 -5.42 33.29 18.26
CA LYS A 397 -4.77 34.52 18.73
C LYS A 397 -4.86 35.68 17.75
N THR A 398 -5.26 35.41 16.50
CA THR A 398 -5.31 36.41 15.44
C THR A 398 -6.56 37.29 15.55
N ASN A 399 -6.37 38.62 15.67
CA ASN A 399 -7.47 39.57 15.65
C ASN A 399 -8.20 39.53 14.31
N ARG A 400 -9.50 39.85 14.35
CA ARG A 400 -10.32 39.98 13.14
C ARG A 400 -10.25 41.42 12.61
N PRO A 401 -10.26 41.64 11.29
CA PRO A 401 -10.20 40.61 10.23
C PRO A 401 -8.87 39.88 10.18
N VAL A 402 -8.87 38.64 9.64
CA VAL A 402 -7.65 37.81 9.53
C VAL A 402 -6.82 38.34 8.36
N THR A 403 -5.93 39.30 8.65
CA THR A 403 -4.99 39.90 7.71
C THR A 403 -3.56 39.42 7.97
N LEU A 404 -2.69 39.56 6.96
CA LEU A 404 -1.26 39.23 7.13
C LEU A 404 -0.65 39.93 8.35
N ASP A 405 -0.95 41.22 8.56
CA ASP A 405 -0.43 42.00 9.69
C ASP A 405 -0.94 41.48 11.04
N ASN A 406 -2.23 41.13 11.14
CA ASN A 406 -2.79 40.58 12.39
C ASN A 406 -2.28 39.18 12.69
N ILE A 407 -2.02 38.35 11.67
CA ILE A 407 -1.37 37.06 11.85
C ILE A 407 0.06 37.24 12.34
N TYR A 408 0.82 38.18 11.75
CA TYR A 408 2.19 38.44 12.17
C TYR A 408 2.26 38.96 13.60
N LYS A 409 1.33 39.84 14.01
CA LYS A 409 1.20 40.29 15.44
C LYS A 409 0.92 39.09 16.35
N ALA A 410 0.00 38.19 15.98
CA ALA A 410 -0.31 36.99 16.77
C ALA A 410 0.92 36.07 16.93
N LEU A 411 1.74 35.95 15.88
CA LEU A 411 2.98 35.17 15.91
C LEU A 411 4.02 35.78 16.90
N GLN A 412 4.02 37.09 17.10
CA GLN A 412 4.95 37.71 18.09
C GLN A 412 4.63 37.32 19.52
N THR A 413 3.40 36.91 19.80
CA THR A 413 2.95 36.45 21.13
C THR A 413 2.85 34.91 21.23
N ASP A 414 3.11 34.20 20.15
CA ASP A 414 3.05 32.74 20.16
C ASP A 414 4.30 32.16 20.86
N THR A 415 4.07 31.30 21.85
CA THR A 415 5.11 30.62 22.64
C THR A 415 5.31 29.15 22.21
N GLY A 416 4.64 28.72 21.16
CA GLY A 416 4.74 27.35 20.66
C GLY A 416 6.13 27.05 20.09
N ASN A 417 6.77 26.00 20.56
CA ASN A 417 8.17 25.64 20.27
C ASN A 417 8.51 25.58 18.77
N GLN A 418 7.57 25.15 17.93
CA GLN A 418 7.82 24.95 16.49
C GLN A 418 7.59 26.19 15.63
N VAL A 419 6.82 27.16 16.07
CA VAL A 419 6.47 28.34 15.26
C VAL A 419 6.85 29.64 15.99
N GLY A 420 6.46 29.77 17.23
CA GLY A 420 6.70 30.98 18.04
C GLY A 420 8.16 31.27 18.31
N ALA A 421 9.02 30.26 18.42
CA ALA A 421 10.45 30.41 18.65
C ALA A 421 11.24 30.95 17.44
N TYR A 422 10.70 30.79 16.23
CA TYR A 422 11.41 31.09 14.97
C TYR A 422 11.07 32.49 14.43
N ARG A 423 11.36 33.54 15.24
CA ARG A 423 11.03 34.94 14.93
C ARG A 423 11.59 35.43 13.61
N THR A 424 12.85 35.11 13.31
CA THR A 424 13.52 35.49 12.06
C THR A 424 12.81 34.87 10.84
N ARG A 425 12.49 33.58 10.87
CA ARG A 425 11.71 32.92 9.83
C ARG A 425 10.38 33.65 9.59
N GLN A 426 9.63 33.93 10.65
CA GLN A 426 8.33 34.58 10.55
C GLN A 426 8.43 36.01 9.97
N LYS A 427 9.46 36.75 10.33
CA LYS A 427 9.76 38.08 9.78
C LYS A 427 10.08 38.00 8.28
N CYS A 428 10.94 37.08 7.88
CA CYS A 428 11.28 36.87 6.46
C CYS A 428 10.02 36.56 5.64
N VAL A 429 9.22 35.57 6.05
CA VAL A 429 7.99 35.19 5.37
C VAL A 429 7.00 36.34 5.28
N TYR A 430 6.79 37.09 6.38
CA TYR A 430 5.94 38.27 6.41
C TYR A 430 6.38 39.30 5.37
N THR A 431 7.67 39.65 5.35
CA THR A 431 8.25 40.62 4.43
C THR A 431 8.11 40.19 2.99
N TRP A 432 8.43 38.92 2.69
CA TRP A 432 8.37 38.38 1.32
C TRP A 432 6.94 38.25 0.78
N LEU A 433 5.99 37.86 1.64
CA LEU A 433 4.57 37.85 1.28
C LEU A 433 4.07 39.26 0.99
N LYS A 434 4.50 40.24 1.77
CA LYS A 434 4.13 41.63 1.54
C LYS A 434 4.68 42.19 0.23
N THR A 435 5.91 41.78 -0.13
CA THR A 435 6.62 42.26 -1.30
C THR A 435 6.23 41.54 -2.59
N TYR A 436 6.16 40.21 -2.56
CA TYR A 436 6.08 39.39 -3.78
C TYR A 436 4.72 38.75 -4.02
N MET A 437 3.87 38.55 -3.01
CA MET A 437 2.54 37.96 -3.17
C MET A 437 1.56 39.05 -3.62
N LYS A 438 1.29 39.07 -4.92
CA LYS A 438 0.29 39.99 -5.53
C LYS A 438 -1.10 39.38 -5.59
#